data_de489a579a2c854a357a80e0bb466372
#
_entry.id   de489a579a2c854a357a80e0bb466372
#
_cell.length_a   1.000
_cell.length_b   1.000
_cell.length_c   1.000
_cell.angle_alpha   90.00
_cell.angle_beta   90.00
_cell.angle_gamma   90.00
#
_symmetry.space_group_name_H-M   'P 1'
#
loop_
_entity.id
_entity.type
_entity.pdbx_description
1 polymer ?
#
loop_
_entity_poly.entity_id
_entity_poly.type
_entity_poly.pdbx_seq_one_letter_code
_entity_poly.pdbx_strand_id
1 'polypeptide(L)'
;MLIRTMLGLLAIVCAASAFAQPMEFAGGADKTNVIDASTLLAKASQYHQTQVTVKGVVTKVCKKRGCWMTLDVEKGEQITVKVRDGDMVFPMSAIGKTALATGKFEVSELSLEKSRRYLAHKAEENGEAFDPQTLKNPITVYRLKPSAVTIL
;
A
#
# COMPACT_ATOMS: atom_id res chain seq x y z
N MET A 1 12.98 -13.29 -71.20
CA MET A 1 13.82 -13.22 -70.01
C MET A 1 13.11 -12.36 -68.97
N LEU A 2 12.34 -12.99 -68.08
CA LEU A 2 11.42 -12.28 -67.11
C LEU A 2 12.14 -12.19 -65.76
N ILE A 3 12.49 -11.00 -65.34
CA ILE A 3 13.02 -10.73 -63.98
C ILE A 3 11.84 -10.42 -63.06
N ARG A 4 11.52 -11.38 -62.20
CA ARG A 4 10.52 -11.22 -61.15
C ARG A 4 11.21 -10.53 -59.93
N THR A 5 10.94 -9.26 -59.73
CA THR A 5 11.29 -8.52 -58.53
C THR A 5 10.30 -8.87 -57.42
N MET A 6 10.74 -9.63 -56.45
CA MET A 6 10.00 -9.98 -55.23
C MET A 6 10.18 -8.84 -54.21
N LEU A 7 9.15 -8.00 -54.05
CA LEU A 7 9.14 -6.93 -53.02
C LEU A 7 8.75 -7.54 -51.70
N GLY A 8 9.76 -7.77 -50.82
CA GLY A 8 9.52 -8.24 -49.46
C GLY A 8 8.95 -7.12 -48.57
N LEU A 9 7.70 -7.26 -48.17
CA LEU A 9 7.05 -6.37 -47.22
C LEU A 9 7.52 -6.71 -45.80
N LEU A 10 8.44 -5.92 -45.24
CA LEU A 10 8.91 -6.03 -43.85
C LEU A 10 7.88 -5.41 -42.93
N ALA A 11 7.02 -6.23 -42.31
CA ALA A 11 6.07 -5.79 -41.31
C ALA A 11 6.81 -5.51 -39.98
N ILE A 12 7.01 -4.23 -39.67
CA ILE A 12 7.51 -3.79 -38.37
C ILE A 12 6.38 -3.93 -37.35
N VAL A 13 6.44 -4.98 -36.53
CA VAL A 13 5.54 -5.15 -35.38
C VAL A 13 6.02 -4.19 -34.27
N CYS A 14 5.40 -3.02 -34.16
CA CYS A 14 5.57 -2.13 -33.02
C CYS A 14 4.91 -2.79 -31.79
N ALA A 15 5.68 -3.45 -30.93
CA ALA A 15 5.23 -3.88 -29.63
C ALA A 15 5.04 -2.64 -28.75
N ALA A 16 3.81 -2.15 -28.67
CA ALA A 16 3.45 -1.11 -27.71
C ALA A 16 3.53 -1.69 -26.30
N SER A 17 4.60 -1.36 -25.58
CA SER A 17 4.74 -1.65 -24.17
C SER A 17 3.66 -0.85 -23.43
N ALA A 18 2.59 -1.49 -23.00
CA ALA A 18 1.57 -0.90 -22.14
C ALA A 18 2.18 -0.67 -20.75
N PHE A 19 2.77 0.50 -20.54
CA PHE A 19 3.13 0.93 -19.18
C PHE A 19 1.82 1.18 -18.43
N ALA A 20 1.58 0.41 -17.37
CA ALA A 20 0.46 0.66 -16.47
C ALA A 20 0.62 2.08 -15.89
N GLN A 21 -0.39 2.92 -16.11
CA GLN A 21 -0.38 4.29 -15.56
C GLN A 21 -0.47 4.20 -14.03
N PRO A 22 0.32 5.00 -13.28
CA PRO A 22 0.19 5.06 -11.83
C PRO A 22 -1.20 5.59 -11.45
N MET A 23 -1.77 5.04 -10.37
CA MET A 23 -3.00 5.56 -9.78
C MET A 23 -2.64 6.61 -8.73
N GLU A 24 -3.14 7.82 -8.89
CA GLU A 24 -2.88 8.92 -7.97
C GLU A 24 -4.16 9.32 -7.21
N PHE A 25 -4.02 9.53 -5.90
CA PHE A 25 -5.07 10.00 -5.00
C PHE A 25 -4.62 11.34 -4.39
N ALA A 26 -5.52 12.31 -4.38
CA ALA A 26 -5.28 13.66 -3.87
C ALA A 26 -4.02 14.33 -4.47
N GLY A 27 -3.83 14.16 -5.79
CA GLY A 27 -2.71 14.77 -6.52
C GLY A 27 -1.40 13.97 -6.50
N GLY A 28 -1.41 12.77 -5.91
CA GLY A 28 -0.24 11.90 -5.84
C GLY A 28 0.69 12.21 -4.67
N ALA A 29 1.49 11.21 -4.27
CA ALA A 29 2.42 11.31 -3.16
C ALA A 29 3.61 12.24 -3.47
N ASP A 30 4.13 12.90 -2.43
CA ASP A 30 5.38 13.66 -2.52
C ASP A 30 6.56 12.70 -2.74
N LYS A 31 7.27 12.87 -3.84
CA LYS A 31 8.39 12.00 -4.24
C LYS A 31 9.77 12.54 -3.85
N THR A 32 9.85 13.66 -3.14
CA THR A 32 11.12 14.34 -2.84
C THR A 32 11.92 13.66 -1.73
N ASN A 33 11.25 13.17 -0.67
CA ASN A 33 11.87 12.51 0.49
C ASN A 33 11.14 11.20 0.81
N VAL A 34 11.35 10.19 0.00
CA VAL A 34 10.73 8.88 0.16
C VAL A 34 11.54 8.01 1.11
N ILE A 35 10.90 7.44 2.11
CA ILE A 35 11.47 6.52 3.09
C ILE A 35 10.91 5.13 2.84
N ASP A 36 11.77 4.12 2.75
CA ASP A 36 11.29 2.73 2.69
C ASP A 36 10.60 2.33 4.01
N ALA A 37 9.55 1.54 3.93
CA ALA A 37 8.77 1.13 5.09
C ALA A 37 9.61 0.46 6.18
N SER A 38 10.60 -0.37 5.82
CA SER A 38 11.54 -0.99 6.76
C SER A 38 12.39 0.04 7.51
N THR A 39 12.91 1.05 6.81
CA THR A 39 13.69 2.14 7.42
C THR A 39 12.82 2.98 8.36
N LEU A 40 11.58 3.26 7.98
CA LEU A 40 10.63 4.00 8.79
C LEU A 40 10.33 3.26 10.10
N LEU A 41 10.07 1.94 10.04
CA LEU A 41 9.77 1.15 11.25
C LEU A 41 10.99 0.98 12.15
N ALA A 42 12.19 0.83 11.61
CA ALA A 42 13.41 0.76 12.40
C ALA A 42 13.65 2.03 13.26
N LYS A 43 13.06 3.16 12.86
CA LYS A 43 13.15 4.46 13.54
C LYS A 43 11.78 5.04 13.90
N ALA A 44 10.78 4.18 14.14
CA ALA A 44 9.39 4.56 14.27
C ALA A 44 9.12 5.66 15.30
N SER A 45 9.80 5.61 16.46
CA SER A 45 9.66 6.63 17.50
C SER A 45 10.13 8.02 17.07
N GLN A 46 11.15 8.10 16.19
CA GLN A 46 11.67 9.38 15.68
C GLN A 46 10.69 10.04 14.70
N TYR A 47 9.94 9.22 13.95
CA TYR A 47 8.98 9.70 12.96
C TYR A 47 7.56 9.84 13.51
N HIS A 48 7.32 9.42 14.76
CA HIS A 48 6.00 9.56 15.39
C HIS A 48 5.49 11.00 15.35
N GLN A 49 4.25 11.17 14.86
CA GLN A 49 3.58 12.47 14.66
C GLN A 49 4.21 13.39 13.59
N THR A 50 5.15 12.89 12.79
CA THR A 50 5.74 13.66 11.68
C THR A 50 5.08 13.33 10.35
N GLN A 51 5.20 14.23 9.39
CA GLN A 51 4.80 14.00 8.02
C GLN A 51 5.94 13.31 7.27
N VAL A 52 5.63 12.21 6.62
CA VAL A 52 6.59 11.40 5.84
C VAL A 52 5.96 10.96 4.53
N THR A 53 6.80 10.57 3.57
CA THR A 53 6.37 9.75 2.43
C THR A 53 6.99 8.38 2.56
N VAL A 54 6.16 7.35 2.75
CA VAL A 54 6.61 5.97 2.87
C VAL A 54 6.38 5.22 1.57
N LYS A 55 7.36 4.37 1.21
CA LYS A 55 7.31 3.43 0.10
C LYS A 55 7.23 2.00 0.62
N GLY A 56 6.32 1.21 0.09
CA GLY A 56 6.19 -0.21 0.40
C GLY A 56 5.33 -0.95 -0.60
N VAL A 57 5.27 -2.28 -0.47
CA VAL A 57 4.41 -3.13 -1.30
C VAL A 57 3.07 -3.29 -0.59
N VAL A 58 1.98 -3.09 -1.33
CA VAL A 58 0.62 -3.30 -0.82
C VAL A 58 0.35 -4.78 -0.70
N THR A 59 0.01 -5.26 0.49
CA THR A 59 -0.31 -6.67 0.75
C THR A 59 -1.77 -6.92 1.04
N LYS A 60 -2.46 -5.94 1.60
CA LYS A 60 -3.91 -6.01 1.85
C LYS A 60 -4.61 -4.69 1.55
N VAL A 61 -5.87 -4.79 1.14
CA VAL A 61 -6.79 -3.65 0.98
C VAL A 61 -8.11 -4.02 1.64
N CYS A 62 -8.75 -3.07 2.32
CA CYS A 62 -10.08 -3.27 2.91
C CYS A 62 -11.11 -3.67 1.85
N LYS A 63 -11.63 -4.89 1.92
CA LYS A 63 -12.59 -5.43 0.95
C LYS A 63 -13.93 -4.70 0.97
N LYS A 64 -14.37 -4.24 2.14
CA LYS A 64 -15.69 -3.59 2.29
C LYS A 64 -15.72 -2.18 1.68
N ARG A 65 -14.71 -1.36 1.93
CA ARG A 65 -14.74 0.09 1.61
C ARG A 65 -13.49 0.63 0.95
N GLY A 66 -12.41 -0.13 0.86
CA GLY A 66 -11.12 0.37 0.36
C GLY A 66 -10.53 1.52 1.18
N CYS A 67 -10.98 1.73 2.42
CA CYS A 67 -10.56 2.87 3.26
C CYS A 67 -9.21 2.68 3.97
N TRP A 68 -8.60 1.52 3.81
CA TRP A 68 -7.22 1.27 4.25
C TRP A 68 -6.54 0.24 3.36
N MET A 69 -5.22 0.34 3.33
CA MET A 69 -4.33 -0.69 2.78
C MET A 69 -3.16 -0.91 3.74
N THR A 70 -2.51 -2.08 3.67
CA THR A 70 -1.28 -2.36 4.39
C THR A 70 -0.10 -2.37 3.46
N LEU A 71 0.97 -1.71 3.89
CA LEU A 71 2.29 -1.82 3.29
C LEU A 71 3.08 -2.84 4.13
N ASP A 72 3.59 -3.87 3.46
CA ASP A 72 4.39 -4.89 4.11
C ASP A 72 5.80 -4.39 4.39
N VAL A 73 6.34 -4.86 5.49
CA VAL A 73 7.70 -4.63 5.93
C VAL A 73 8.32 -5.99 6.24
N GLU A 74 9.62 -6.09 6.22
CA GLU A 74 10.32 -7.31 6.58
C GLU A 74 9.90 -7.83 7.98
N LYS A 75 9.91 -9.15 8.17
CA LYS A 75 9.58 -9.83 9.43
C LYS A 75 8.10 -9.77 9.86
N GLY A 76 7.19 -9.52 8.91
CA GLY A 76 5.74 -9.53 9.19
C GLY A 76 5.21 -8.27 9.86
N GLU A 77 6.03 -7.23 10.02
CA GLU A 77 5.57 -5.91 10.43
C GLU A 77 4.86 -5.21 9.27
N GLN A 78 3.89 -4.36 9.59
CA GLN A 78 3.05 -3.71 8.60
C GLN A 78 2.75 -2.26 8.97
N ILE A 79 2.70 -1.39 7.98
CA ILE A 79 2.18 -0.03 8.12
C ILE A 79 0.77 0.00 7.52
N THR A 80 -0.21 0.39 8.32
CA THR A 80 -1.58 0.60 7.83
C THR A 80 -1.75 2.03 7.36
N VAL A 81 -1.94 2.21 6.06
CA VAL A 81 -2.34 3.48 5.44
C VAL A 81 -3.85 3.55 5.50
N LYS A 82 -4.41 4.44 6.34
CA LYS A 82 -5.84 4.51 6.61
C LYS A 82 -6.37 5.94 6.44
N VAL A 83 -7.41 6.07 5.63
CA VAL A 83 -8.19 7.30 5.44
C VAL A 83 -9.53 7.23 6.15
N ARG A 84 -10.23 8.36 6.24
CA ARG A 84 -11.65 8.37 6.57
C ARG A 84 -12.44 7.78 5.40
N ASP A 85 -13.57 7.19 5.70
CA ASP A 85 -14.46 6.61 4.68
C ASP A 85 -14.84 7.70 3.65
N GLY A 86 -14.58 7.42 2.39
CA GLY A 86 -14.91 8.29 1.27
C GLY A 86 -13.82 9.28 0.83
N ASP A 87 -12.77 9.52 1.65
CA ASP A 87 -11.67 10.42 1.26
C ASP A 87 -10.84 9.86 0.10
N MET A 88 -10.50 8.57 0.18
CA MET A 88 -9.83 7.79 -0.88
C MET A 88 -10.36 6.37 -0.85
N VAL A 89 -10.49 5.74 -2.00
CA VAL A 89 -10.89 4.33 -2.13
C VAL A 89 -9.79 3.56 -2.82
N PHE A 90 -9.03 2.78 -2.04
CA PHE A 90 -7.96 1.94 -2.58
C PHE A 90 -8.55 0.72 -3.26
N PRO A 91 -8.20 0.44 -4.53
CA PRO A 91 -8.73 -0.71 -5.25
C PRO A 91 -8.01 -2.00 -4.85
N MET A 92 -8.71 -3.13 -4.95
CA MET A 92 -8.12 -4.47 -4.72
C MET A 92 -6.94 -4.75 -5.68
N SER A 93 -6.93 -4.15 -6.87
CA SER A 93 -5.84 -4.25 -7.84
C SER A 93 -4.53 -3.59 -7.39
N ALA A 94 -4.54 -2.86 -6.27
CA ALA A 94 -3.33 -2.34 -5.63
C ALA A 94 -2.47 -3.43 -4.97
N ILE A 95 -3.07 -4.56 -4.59
CA ILE A 95 -2.35 -5.67 -3.94
C ILE A 95 -1.22 -6.17 -4.87
N GLY A 96 -0.02 -6.29 -4.32
CA GLY A 96 1.19 -6.66 -5.04
C GLY A 96 1.93 -5.51 -5.72
N LYS A 97 1.34 -4.31 -5.76
CA LYS A 97 1.95 -3.13 -6.34
C LYS A 97 2.73 -2.33 -5.29
N THR A 98 3.72 -1.57 -5.75
CA THR A 98 4.40 -0.58 -4.91
C THR A 98 3.52 0.65 -4.74
N ALA A 99 3.37 1.12 -3.50
CA ALA A 99 2.71 2.38 -3.21
C ALA A 99 3.66 3.36 -2.52
N LEU A 100 3.44 4.64 -2.82
CA LEU A 100 4.01 5.79 -2.12
C LEU A 100 2.85 6.45 -1.38
N ALA A 101 2.98 6.66 -0.08
CA ALA A 101 1.96 7.33 0.71
C ALA A 101 2.57 8.48 1.52
N THR A 102 2.11 9.70 1.26
CA THR A 102 2.49 10.90 2.02
C THR A 102 1.46 11.16 3.09
N GLY A 103 1.90 11.34 4.33
CA GLY A 103 0.97 11.61 5.43
C GLY A 103 1.63 11.62 6.79
N LYS A 104 0.79 11.76 7.82
CA LYS A 104 1.23 11.76 9.21
C LYS A 104 1.40 10.35 9.72
N PHE A 105 2.61 10.03 10.19
CA PHE A 105 2.93 8.73 10.76
C PHE A 105 2.62 8.67 12.25
N GLU A 106 1.97 7.60 12.69
CA GLU A 106 1.55 7.39 14.08
C GLU A 106 1.96 6.00 14.56
N VAL A 107 2.54 5.96 15.75
CA VAL A 107 2.84 4.74 16.49
C VAL A 107 1.87 4.65 17.67
N SER A 108 1.19 3.54 17.82
CA SER A 108 0.24 3.29 18.90
C SER A 108 0.52 1.95 19.57
N GLU A 109 0.94 1.98 20.81
CA GLU A 109 1.01 0.80 21.66
C GLU A 109 -0.39 0.52 22.22
N LEU A 110 -0.94 -0.64 21.89
CA LEU A 110 -2.28 -1.03 22.32
C LEU A 110 -2.19 -1.92 23.57
N SER A 111 -3.16 -1.82 24.49
CA SER A 111 -3.33 -2.86 25.51
C SER A 111 -3.74 -4.18 24.82
N LEU A 112 -3.60 -5.31 25.53
CA LEU A 112 -3.99 -6.62 24.98
C LEU A 112 -5.48 -6.64 24.54
N GLU A 113 -6.36 -6.05 25.34
CA GLU A 113 -7.78 -5.94 25.01
C GLU A 113 -8.03 -5.12 23.75
N LYS A 114 -7.37 -3.95 23.63
CA LYS A 114 -7.46 -3.11 22.43
C LYS A 114 -6.85 -3.80 21.21
N SER A 115 -5.77 -4.54 21.39
CA SER A 115 -5.12 -5.32 20.33
C SER A 115 -6.06 -6.38 19.77
N ARG A 116 -6.75 -7.12 20.64
CA ARG A 116 -7.76 -8.13 20.27
C ARG A 116 -8.91 -7.52 19.48
N ARG A 117 -9.47 -6.41 19.95
CA ARG A 117 -10.54 -5.70 19.24
C ARG A 117 -10.08 -5.15 17.88
N TYR A 118 -8.88 -4.59 17.81
CA TYR A 118 -8.32 -4.06 16.57
C TYR A 118 -8.16 -5.16 15.51
N LEU A 119 -7.57 -6.30 15.86
CA LEU A 119 -7.37 -7.40 14.92
C LEU A 119 -8.70 -8.07 14.54
N ALA A 120 -9.63 -8.23 15.46
CA ALA A 120 -10.95 -8.76 15.16
C ALA A 120 -11.71 -7.88 14.15
N HIS A 121 -11.67 -6.56 14.35
CA HIS A 121 -12.29 -5.61 13.42
C HIS A 121 -11.63 -5.65 12.02
N LYS A 122 -10.30 -5.71 11.95
CA LYS A 122 -9.61 -5.85 10.65
C LYS A 122 -9.95 -7.15 9.93
N ALA A 123 -10.04 -8.25 10.66
CA ALA A 123 -10.44 -9.54 10.11
C ALA A 123 -11.88 -9.50 9.58
N GLU A 124 -12.82 -8.91 10.33
CA GLU A 124 -14.20 -8.70 9.89
C GLU A 124 -14.29 -7.86 8.60
N GLU A 125 -13.54 -6.75 8.51
CA GLU A 125 -13.49 -5.90 7.32
C GLU A 125 -12.98 -6.64 6.08
N ASN A 126 -12.15 -7.69 6.27
CA ASN A 126 -11.61 -8.51 5.20
C ASN A 126 -12.38 -9.82 4.96
N GLY A 127 -13.38 -10.14 5.78
CA GLY A 127 -14.07 -11.42 5.74
C GLY A 127 -13.17 -12.60 6.15
N GLU A 128 -12.19 -12.33 7.03
CA GLU A 128 -11.27 -13.32 7.59
C GLU A 128 -11.75 -13.78 8.98
N ALA A 129 -11.50 -15.05 9.33
CA ALA A 129 -11.74 -15.54 10.68
C ALA A 129 -10.58 -15.13 11.60
N PHE A 130 -10.91 -14.65 12.80
CA PHE A 130 -9.93 -14.35 13.84
C PHE A 130 -10.51 -14.66 15.22
N ASP A 131 -9.81 -15.47 16.00
CA ASP A 131 -10.14 -15.70 17.41
C ASP A 131 -9.29 -14.77 18.30
N PRO A 132 -9.90 -13.75 18.94
CA PRO A 132 -9.19 -12.82 19.81
C PRO A 132 -8.45 -13.47 20.97
N GLN A 133 -8.88 -14.65 21.42
CA GLN A 133 -8.28 -15.36 22.55
C GLN A 133 -6.92 -15.98 22.20
N THR A 134 -6.61 -16.15 20.91
CA THR A 134 -5.31 -16.64 20.44
C THR A 134 -4.19 -15.62 20.64
N LEU A 135 -4.53 -14.32 20.66
CA LEU A 135 -3.55 -13.26 20.92
C LEU A 135 -3.21 -13.20 22.41
N LYS A 136 -1.94 -13.41 22.74
CA LYS A 136 -1.45 -13.44 24.15
C LYS A 136 -0.72 -12.17 24.56
N ASN A 137 -0.15 -11.43 23.59
CA ASN A 137 0.62 -10.22 23.85
C ASN A 137 0.00 -9.00 23.18
N PRO A 138 0.13 -7.81 23.78
CA PRO A 138 -0.24 -6.56 23.13
C PRO A 138 0.57 -6.34 21.85
N ILE A 139 0.02 -5.56 20.92
CA ILE A 139 0.68 -5.20 19.66
C ILE A 139 0.92 -3.70 19.58
N THR A 140 1.94 -3.33 18.81
CA THR A 140 2.15 -1.96 18.36
C THR A 140 1.54 -1.81 16.96
N VAL A 141 0.76 -0.76 16.74
CA VAL A 141 0.15 -0.45 15.45
C VAL A 141 0.87 0.74 14.85
N TYR A 142 1.39 0.55 13.65
CA TYR A 142 1.97 1.59 12.82
C TYR A 142 0.95 2.05 11.79
N ARG A 143 0.59 3.33 11.84
CA ARG A 143 -0.42 3.91 10.97
C ARG A 143 0.13 5.13 10.24
N LEU A 144 -0.21 5.26 8.98
CA LEU A 144 -0.08 6.50 8.23
C LEU A 144 -1.48 7.04 7.95
N LYS A 145 -1.72 8.29 8.33
CA LYS A 145 -2.90 9.06 7.90
C LYS A 145 -2.51 9.81 6.63
N PRO A 146 -2.85 9.30 5.44
CA PRO A 146 -2.36 9.87 4.21
C PRO A 146 -3.07 11.18 3.85
N SER A 147 -2.30 12.11 3.31
CA SER A 147 -2.80 13.29 2.59
C SER A 147 -2.80 13.06 1.08
N ALA A 148 -1.90 12.21 0.56
CA ALA A 148 -1.80 11.85 -0.85
C ALA A 148 -1.18 10.47 -1.02
N VAL A 149 -1.56 9.75 -2.10
CA VAL A 149 -1.06 8.40 -2.39
C VAL A 149 -0.82 8.24 -3.88
N THR A 150 0.24 7.53 -4.26
CA THR A 150 0.50 7.05 -5.61
C THR A 150 0.70 5.54 -5.58
N ILE A 151 -0.01 4.78 -6.41
CA ILE A 151 0.18 3.33 -6.61
C ILE A 151 0.78 3.14 -8.01
N LEU A 152 1.94 2.48 -8.05
CA LEU A 152 2.75 2.29 -9.27
C LEU A 152 2.36 1.04 -10.06
#